data_88af5dd77d52b141dc0ddc3636d2e9d2
#
_entry.id   88af5dd77d52b141dc0ddc3636d2e9d2
#
_cell.length_a   1.000
_cell.length_b   1.000
_cell.length_c   1.000
_cell.angle_alpha   90.00
_cell.angle_beta   90.00
_cell.angle_gamma   90.00
#
_symmetry.space_group_name_H-M   'P 1'
#
loop_
_entity.id
_entity.type
_entity.pdbx_description
1 polymer ?
#
loop_
_entity_poly.entity_id
_entity_poly.type
_entity_poly.pdbx_seq_one_letter_code
_entity_poly.pdbx_strand_id
1 'polypeptide(L)'
;MEIDILIVGAGFAGLGMGIRLRQAGLDNFLILEQASGLGGTWNDNRYPGAACDVPSHLYSYSFENNPNWSRDFAGQAEILTYLERCADKYGVRPHMRFRRKVVGARFDEGRGTWSVQTEDGRTYTARVLVSSCGILNKPSYPQLPGLSTFQGLVFHTARWRSDAALDNKRVAVIGTGASAVQIVPELAKKVQALSVFQRTPGWVLPKPDKEIDVAVRSRFAKHAWLQKLARLMQYVRMEVLAPALLRTPKWLEMGRVAERMALRYLDEAVADPVLRAKLTPGYRIGCKRILLSNDYFAALQRKNTELVTSGIREVTPSGITTEDGTEHGYDAIVLATGFKSAEVHAPFPVRGRGGEELGERWKDGAEAYLGTTVSGFPNFFMLLGPNTALGHSSVVYMIESQITYAVDAIRTLRGRDLKTLEVQKSVQDAFNQRLRGRLARTVWATGGCHSWYQTRTGKITTLWPGFTFEFRWRMRRFDAENYSLDPFPKREPARVESRGQVRPGVLS
;
A
#
# COMPACT_ATOMS: atom_id res chain seq x y z
N MET A 1 3.79 3.41 29.87
CA MET A 1 5.11 3.71 29.27
C MET A 1 4.89 4.87 28.32
N GLU A 2 5.55 5.98 28.54
CA GLU A 2 5.42 7.15 27.69
C GLU A 2 6.33 6.96 26.46
N ILE A 3 5.73 7.02 25.29
CA ILE A 3 6.39 6.74 24.01
C ILE A 3 6.37 8.05 23.21
N ASP A 4 7.50 8.48 22.66
CA ASP A 4 7.50 9.69 21.82
C ASP A 4 6.77 9.46 20.50
N ILE A 5 7.03 8.30 19.86
CA ILE A 5 6.51 8.03 18.51
C ILE A 5 5.91 6.62 18.46
N LEU A 6 4.64 6.52 18.14
CA LEU A 6 3.97 5.24 17.88
C LEU A 6 3.70 5.05 16.40
N ILE A 7 4.17 3.93 15.86
CA ILE A 7 4.02 3.54 14.45
C ILE A 7 3.06 2.34 14.39
N VAL A 8 2.08 2.38 13.50
CA VAL A 8 1.13 1.29 13.28
C VAL A 8 1.39 0.62 11.94
N GLY A 9 1.81 -0.65 12.00
CA GLY A 9 2.17 -1.48 10.85
C GLY A 9 3.68 -1.65 10.67
N ALA A 10 4.14 -2.91 10.45
CA ALA A 10 5.54 -3.29 10.27
C ALA A 10 5.88 -3.76 8.83
N GLY A 11 5.21 -3.19 7.81
CA GLY A 11 5.57 -3.34 6.40
C GLY A 11 6.75 -2.43 6.01
N PHE A 12 6.99 -2.27 4.68
CA PHE A 12 8.01 -1.34 4.17
C PHE A 12 7.95 0.05 4.82
N ALA A 13 6.76 0.60 4.99
CA ALA A 13 6.59 1.95 5.50
C ALA A 13 7.02 2.07 6.99
N GLY A 14 6.47 1.21 7.86
CA GLY A 14 6.77 1.28 9.29
C GLY A 14 8.19 0.85 9.64
N LEU A 15 8.70 -0.20 8.98
CA LEU A 15 10.10 -0.60 9.12
C LEU A 15 11.05 0.52 8.66
N GLY A 16 10.80 1.10 7.47
CA GLY A 16 11.59 2.21 6.96
C GLY A 16 11.57 3.43 7.88
N MET A 17 10.40 3.74 8.47
CA MET A 17 10.27 4.82 9.46
C MET A 17 11.12 4.52 10.69
N GLY A 18 11.01 3.32 11.29
CA GLY A 18 11.80 2.92 12.44
C GLY A 18 13.31 2.98 12.17
N ILE A 19 13.78 2.53 11.01
CA ILE A 19 15.19 2.65 10.60
C ILE A 19 15.63 4.12 10.57
N ARG A 20 14.84 4.99 9.95
CA ARG A 20 15.21 6.41 9.81
C ARG A 20 15.14 7.16 11.13
N LEU A 21 14.22 6.80 12.02
CA LEU A 21 14.18 7.34 13.39
C LEU A 21 15.46 6.97 14.14
N ARG A 22 15.90 5.71 14.11
CA ARG A 22 17.17 5.29 14.71
C ARG A 22 18.37 6.03 14.15
N GLN A 23 18.46 6.15 12.83
CA GLN A 23 19.51 6.92 12.17
C GLN A 23 19.48 8.41 12.54
N ALA A 24 18.33 8.91 12.97
CA ALA A 24 18.12 10.28 13.43
C ALA A 24 18.38 10.48 14.95
N GLY A 25 18.72 9.41 15.71
CA GLY A 25 18.86 9.46 17.16
C GLY A 25 17.52 9.61 17.92
N LEU A 26 16.42 9.16 17.31
CA LEU A 26 15.06 9.23 17.87
C LEU A 26 14.62 7.82 18.28
N ASP A 27 15.22 7.27 19.33
CA ASP A 27 15.08 5.86 19.70
C ASP A 27 13.86 5.54 20.58
N ASN A 28 13.14 6.57 21.12
CA ASN A 28 11.93 6.33 21.90
C ASN A 28 10.70 6.18 20.98
N PHE A 29 10.66 5.06 20.25
CA PHE A 29 9.52 4.70 19.40
C PHE A 29 9.09 3.25 19.56
N LEU A 30 7.85 2.95 19.17
CA LEU A 30 7.29 1.61 19.14
C LEU A 30 6.54 1.37 17.84
N ILE A 31 6.66 0.16 17.29
CA ILE A 31 5.92 -0.30 16.10
C ILE A 31 4.93 -1.38 16.55
N LEU A 32 3.64 -1.15 16.34
CA LEU A 32 2.58 -2.13 16.58
C LEU A 32 2.21 -2.83 15.27
N GLU A 33 2.25 -4.16 15.27
CA GLU A 33 1.89 -4.99 14.11
C GLU A 33 0.81 -6.01 14.51
N GLN A 34 -0.25 -6.10 13.69
CA GLN A 34 -1.34 -7.04 13.93
C GLN A 34 -0.96 -8.50 13.66
N ALA A 35 -0.08 -8.73 12.69
CA ALA A 35 0.40 -10.06 12.33
C ALA A 35 1.40 -10.60 13.36
N SER A 36 1.75 -11.88 13.24
CA SER A 36 2.77 -12.55 14.04
C SER A 36 4.20 -12.23 13.61
N GLY A 37 4.38 -11.57 12.44
CA GLY A 37 5.67 -11.21 11.86
C GLY A 37 5.61 -9.89 11.11
N LEU A 38 6.77 -9.32 10.82
CA LEU A 38 6.92 -8.14 10.00
C LEU A 38 6.73 -8.46 8.51
N GLY A 39 6.61 -7.41 7.66
CA GLY A 39 6.61 -7.54 6.21
C GLY A 39 5.33 -7.00 5.54
N GLY A 40 4.23 -6.83 6.28
CA GLY A 40 2.97 -6.31 5.75
C GLY A 40 2.48 -7.09 4.53
N THR A 41 2.34 -6.43 3.38
CA THR A 41 1.93 -7.07 2.11
C THR A 41 2.72 -8.35 1.79
N TRP A 42 4.00 -8.40 2.07
CA TRP A 42 4.87 -9.55 1.78
C TRP A 42 4.81 -10.65 2.84
N ASN A 43 4.30 -10.35 4.02
CA ASN A 43 3.92 -11.35 5.01
C ASN A 43 2.53 -11.93 4.74
N ASP A 44 1.60 -11.14 4.21
CA ASP A 44 0.19 -11.53 4.05
C ASP A 44 -0.07 -12.28 2.73
N ASN A 45 0.59 -11.87 1.62
CA ASN A 45 0.34 -12.44 0.29
C ASN A 45 1.33 -13.56 -0.03
N ARG A 46 1.01 -14.77 0.46
CA ARG A 46 1.85 -15.97 0.33
C ARG A 46 1.33 -16.99 -0.70
N TYR A 47 0.42 -16.56 -1.56
CA TYR A 47 -0.11 -17.45 -2.60
C TYR A 47 1.00 -17.84 -3.59
N PRO A 48 0.90 -19.03 -4.22
CA PRO A 48 1.87 -19.50 -5.21
C PRO A 48 2.04 -18.48 -6.36
N GLY A 49 3.28 -18.22 -6.75
CA GLY A 49 3.60 -17.24 -7.79
C GLY A 49 3.59 -15.77 -7.35
N ALA A 50 3.34 -15.48 -6.06
CA ALA A 50 3.36 -14.11 -5.55
C ALA A 50 4.74 -13.45 -5.74
N ALA A 51 4.78 -12.38 -6.53
CA ALA A 51 6.01 -11.65 -6.86
C ALA A 51 5.71 -10.15 -7.06
N CYS A 52 6.76 -9.33 -7.00
CA CYS A 52 6.65 -7.91 -7.31
C CYS A 52 6.52 -7.69 -8.82
N ASP A 53 5.79 -6.65 -9.20
CA ASP A 53 5.66 -6.14 -10.57
C ASP A 53 6.50 -4.86 -10.80
N VAL A 54 7.40 -4.55 -9.86
CA VAL A 54 8.41 -3.48 -9.94
C VAL A 54 9.80 -4.12 -9.84
N PRO A 55 10.80 -3.66 -10.62
CA PRO A 55 12.14 -4.23 -10.60
C PRO A 55 12.77 -4.23 -9.20
N SER A 56 13.44 -5.33 -8.83
CA SER A 56 13.95 -5.64 -7.49
C SER A 56 14.88 -4.56 -6.94
N HIS A 57 15.82 -4.05 -7.75
CA HIS A 57 16.73 -2.99 -7.31
C HIS A 57 16.01 -1.66 -7.03
N LEU A 58 14.84 -1.42 -7.63
CA LEU A 58 14.03 -0.24 -7.38
C LEU A 58 13.04 -0.47 -6.25
N TYR A 59 12.54 -1.71 -6.09
CA TYR A 59 11.60 -2.08 -5.01
C TYR A 59 12.34 -2.49 -3.74
N SER A 60 13.26 -1.64 -3.28
CA SER A 60 14.06 -1.78 -2.07
C SER A 60 14.36 -0.39 -1.50
N TYR A 61 14.83 -0.30 -0.27
CA TYR A 61 15.26 0.99 0.28
C TYR A 61 16.49 1.52 -0.46
N SER A 62 16.52 2.84 -0.71
CA SER A 62 17.64 3.49 -1.39
C SER A 62 18.93 3.51 -0.55
N PHE A 63 18.77 3.40 0.76
CA PHE A 63 19.87 3.38 1.73
C PHE A 63 20.35 1.96 2.09
N GLU A 64 19.59 0.91 1.66
CA GLU A 64 19.94 -0.48 1.91
C GLU A 64 19.84 -1.30 0.62
N ASN A 65 20.93 -1.36 -0.11
CA ASN A 65 21.00 -2.14 -1.32
C ASN A 65 21.08 -3.65 -1.03
N ASN A 66 20.42 -4.47 -1.87
CA ASN A 66 20.59 -5.91 -1.87
C ASN A 66 21.28 -6.38 -3.16
N PRO A 67 22.55 -6.74 -3.15
CA PRO A 67 23.23 -7.23 -4.35
C PRO A 67 22.79 -8.63 -4.77
N ASN A 68 22.12 -9.36 -3.89
CA ASN A 68 21.83 -10.79 -4.02
C ASN A 68 20.43 -11.09 -4.57
N TRP A 69 19.73 -10.10 -5.15
CA TRP A 69 18.45 -10.39 -5.80
C TRP A 69 18.63 -11.47 -6.85
N SER A 70 17.79 -12.51 -6.76
CA SER A 70 17.86 -13.67 -7.68
C SER A 70 17.34 -13.34 -9.08
N ARG A 71 16.37 -12.42 -9.16
CA ARG A 71 15.66 -12.06 -10.40
C ARG A 71 15.39 -10.56 -10.48
N ASP A 72 15.14 -10.10 -11.70
CA ASP A 72 14.74 -8.69 -11.95
C ASP A 72 13.43 -8.33 -11.22
N PHE A 73 12.54 -9.30 -10.96
CA PHE A 73 11.28 -9.11 -10.22
C PHE A 73 11.19 -10.16 -9.13
N ALA A 74 11.64 -9.81 -7.95
CA ALA A 74 11.76 -10.72 -6.82
C ALA A 74 10.41 -11.31 -6.37
N GLY A 75 10.45 -12.56 -5.97
CA GLY A 75 9.33 -13.25 -5.35
C GLY A 75 9.09 -12.81 -3.91
N GLN A 76 7.91 -13.18 -3.41
CA GLN A 76 7.44 -12.83 -2.07
C GLN A 76 8.43 -13.19 -0.96
N ALA A 77 8.94 -14.42 -0.95
CA ALA A 77 9.83 -14.92 0.10
C ALA A 77 11.16 -14.12 0.15
N GLU A 78 11.71 -13.79 -1.01
CA GLU A 78 12.96 -13.05 -1.10
C GLU A 78 12.81 -11.59 -0.61
N ILE A 79 11.67 -10.96 -0.92
CA ILE A 79 11.34 -9.62 -0.43
C ILE A 79 11.12 -9.63 1.09
N LEU A 80 10.43 -10.64 1.61
CA LEU A 80 10.24 -10.79 3.06
C LEU A 80 11.58 -10.96 3.78
N THR A 81 12.45 -11.85 3.29
CA THR A 81 13.82 -12.05 3.80
C THR A 81 14.63 -10.75 3.79
N TYR A 82 14.50 -9.95 2.71
CA TYR A 82 15.15 -8.64 2.64
C TYR A 82 14.67 -7.70 3.77
N LEU A 83 13.36 -7.63 4.04
CA LEU A 83 12.81 -6.81 5.11
C LEU A 83 13.25 -7.30 6.50
N GLU A 84 13.27 -8.61 6.73
CA GLU A 84 13.75 -9.21 7.98
C GLU A 84 15.21 -8.85 8.23
N ARG A 85 16.07 -8.99 7.21
CA ARG A 85 17.46 -8.59 7.29
C ARG A 85 17.61 -7.09 7.60
N CYS A 86 16.80 -6.23 7.00
CA CYS A 86 16.81 -4.80 7.30
C CYS A 86 16.45 -4.55 8.78
N ALA A 87 15.41 -5.21 9.29
CA ALA A 87 15.00 -5.06 10.69
C ALA A 87 16.11 -5.45 11.68
N ASP A 88 16.82 -6.54 11.38
CA ASP A 88 17.93 -7.04 12.21
C ASP A 88 19.16 -6.12 12.09
N LYS A 89 19.59 -5.82 10.88
CA LYS A 89 20.77 -4.98 10.62
C LYS A 89 20.68 -3.60 11.28
N TYR A 90 19.51 -2.98 11.23
CA TYR A 90 19.29 -1.66 11.82
C TYR A 90 18.78 -1.69 13.27
N GLY A 91 18.67 -2.88 13.88
CA GLY A 91 18.26 -3.06 15.28
C GLY A 91 16.85 -2.53 15.57
N VAL A 92 15.91 -2.64 14.63
CA VAL A 92 14.53 -2.16 14.79
C VAL A 92 13.66 -3.20 15.49
N ARG A 93 14.03 -4.48 15.45
CA ARG A 93 13.24 -5.57 16.04
C ARG A 93 12.86 -5.39 17.52
N PRO A 94 13.73 -4.90 18.42
CA PRO A 94 13.37 -4.63 19.81
C PRO A 94 12.24 -3.62 19.99
N HIS A 95 12.03 -2.75 19.01
CA HIS A 95 10.97 -1.75 19.01
C HIS A 95 9.63 -2.27 18.44
N MET A 96 9.54 -3.53 17.98
CA MET A 96 8.33 -4.12 17.43
C MET A 96 7.53 -4.87 18.47
N ARG A 97 6.20 -4.78 18.35
CA ARG A 97 5.25 -5.59 19.13
C ARG A 97 4.26 -6.22 18.14
N PHE A 98 4.39 -7.52 17.98
CA PHE A 98 3.52 -8.31 17.11
C PHE A 98 2.24 -8.72 17.82
N ARG A 99 1.23 -9.14 17.04
CA ARG A 99 -0.12 -9.50 17.53
C ARG A 99 -0.74 -8.37 18.33
N ARG A 100 -0.53 -7.13 17.86
CA ARG A 100 -1.06 -5.89 18.47
C ARG A 100 -1.87 -5.13 17.43
N LYS A 101 -3.08 -5.62 17.18
CA LYS A 101 -4.01 -4.96 16.27
C LYS A 101 -4.55 -3.70 16.94
N VAL A 102 -4.28 -2.55 16.34
CA VAL A 102 -4.85 -1.27 16.75
C VAL A 102 -6.32 -1.22 16.33
N VAL A 103 -7.19 -0.85 17.26
CA VAL A 103 -8.64 -0.75 17.06
C VAL A 103 -9.17 0.67 17.19
N GLY A 104 -8.35 1.62 17.63
CA GLY A 104 -8.71 3.03 17.71
C GLY A 104 -7.57 3.91 18.18
N ALA A 105 -7.62 5.18 17.79
CA ALA A 105 -6.72 6.23 18.25
C ALA A 105 -7.50 7.51 18.53
N ARG A 106 -7.17 8.21 19.62
CA ARG A 106 -7.80 9.47 20.01
C ARG A 106 -6.75 10.49 20.45
N PHE A 107 -6.87 11.70 19.94
CA PHE A 107 -6.02 12.81 20.33
C PHE A 107 -6.52 13.46 21.63
N ASP A 108 -5.62 13.67 22.58
CA ASP A 108 -5.84 14.42 23.82
C ASP A 108 -5.29 15.85 23.62
N GLU A 109 -6.19 16.80 23.47
CA GLU A 109 -5.83 18.20 23.20
C GLU A 109 -5.13 18.86 24.39
N GLY A 110 -5.51 18.47 25.62
CA GLY A 110 -4.91 18.99 26.86
C GLY A 110 -3.43 18.62 26.93
N ARG A 111 -3.10 17.38 26.66
CA ARG A 111 -1.75 16.82 26.74
C ARG A 111 -0.96 16.94 25.44
N GLY A 112 -1.61 17.11 24.30
CA GLY A 112 -0.97 17.07 22.97
C GLY A 112 -0.48 15.67 22.60
N THR A 113 -1.19 14.61 23.04
CA THR A 113 -0.79 13.20 22.86
C THR A 113 -1.89 12.37 22.26
N TRP A 114 -1.51 11.25 21.65
CA TRP A 114 -2.42 10.23 21.13
C TRP A 114 -2.57 9.10 22.13
N SER A 115 -3.81 8.71 22.42
CA SER A 115 -4.17 7.47 23.11
C SER A 115 -4.57 6.44 22.07
N VAL A 116 -3.81 5.34 21.97
CA VAL A 116 -3.99 4.29 20.96
C VAL A 116 -4.36 2.98 21.65
N GLN A 117 -5.50 2.42 21.25
CA GLN A 117 -6.03 1.18 21.82
C GLN A 117 -5.80 -0.01 20.89
N THR A 118 -5.48 -1.14 21.49
CA THR A 118 -5.33 -2.42 20.80
C THR A 118 -6.44 -3.40 21.16
N GLU A 119 -6.70 -4.37 20.28
CA GLU A 119 -7.77 -5.36 20.42
C GLU A 119 -7.67 -6.20 21.71
N ASP A 120 -6.47 -6.37 22.25
CA ASP A 120 -6.20 -7.06 23.54
C ASP A 120 -6.39 -6.15 24.77
N GLY A 121 -7.04 -4.97 24.60
CA GLY A 121 -7.39 -4.06 25.69
C GLY A 121 -6.27 -3.13 26.16
N ARG A 122 -5.06 -3.19 25.58
CA ARG A 122 -3.96 -2.31 25.97
C ARG A 122 -4.13 -0.91 25.38
N THR A 123 -3.63 0.08 26.14
CA THR A 123 -3.58 1.47 25.70
C THR A 123 -2.14 1.97 25.72
N TYR A 124 -1.75 2.62 24.63
CA TYR A 124 -0.45 3.26 24.47
C TYR A 124 -0.64 4.77 24.33
N THR A 125 0.20 5.54 25.01
CA THR A 125 0.20 7.01 24.89
C THR A 125 1.44 7.44 24.14
N ALA A 126 1.28 8.25 23.09
CA ALA A 126 2.39 8.73 22.29
C ALA A 126 2.19 10.19 21.87
N ARG A 127 3.28 10.94 21.76
CA ARG A 127 3.26 12.33 21.30
C ARG A 127 2.99 12.42 19.80
N VAL A 128 3.51 11.46 19.03
CA VAL A 128 3.35 11.37 17.57
C VAL A 128 2.76 10.02 17.21
N LEU A 129 1.76 10.02 16.33
CA LEU A 129 1.17 8.81 15.74
C LEU A 129 1.51 8.73 14.25
N VAL A 130 2.08 7.60 13.82
CA VAL A 130 2.40 7.33 12.41
C VAL A 130 1.58 6.14 11.93
N SER A 131 0.65 6.35 11.01
CA SER A 131 -0.06 5.27 10.32
C SER A 131 0.76 4.78 9.12
N SER A 132 1.23 3.54 9.17
CA SER A 132 1.96 2.86 8.09
C SER A 132 1.29 1.54 7.68
N CYS A 133 -0.05 1.52 7.76
CA CYS A 133 -0.87 0.33 7.53
C CYS A 133 -0.92 -0.10 6.05
N GLY A 134 -0.48 0.75 5.12
CA GLY A 134 -0.57 0.50 3.69
C GLY A 134 -2.00 0.50 3.16
N ILE A 135 -2.15 0.45 1.82
CA ILE A 135 -3.45 0.48 1.14
C ILE A 135 -3.96 -0.90 0.71
N LEU A 136 -3.13 -1.94 0.79
CA LEU A 136 -3.44 -3.32 0.40
C LEU A 136 -3.53 -4.23 1.64
N ASN A 137 -4.24 -3.80 2.69
CA ASN A 137 -4.35 -4.54 3.95
C ASN A 137 -5.75 -5.13 4.19
N LYS A 138 -6.81 -4.55 3.61
CA LYS A 138 -8.18 -4.99 3.79
C LYS A 138 -8.71 -5.66 2.53
N PRO A 139 -8.80 -7.02 2.50
CA PRO A 139 -9.34 -7.75 1.36
C PRO A 139 -10.77 -7.31 1.01
N SER A 140 -11.08 -7.30 -0.28
CA SER A 140 -12.43 -7.02 -0.77
C SER A 140 -13.15 -8.34 -1.05
N TYR A 141 -14.10 -8.69 -0.20
CA TYR A 141 -14.96 -9.85 -0.42
C TYR A 141 -16.17 -9.46 -1.26
N PRO A 142 -16.46 -10.20 -2.35
CA PRO A 142 -17.63 -9.93 -3.16
C PRO A 142 -18.90 -10.32 -2.41
N GLN A 143 -19.98 -9.56 -2.61
CA GLN A 143 -21.31 -9.94 -2.13
C GLN A 143 -21.96 -10.86 -3.15
N LEU A 144 -21.69 -12.17 -3.05
CA LEU A 144 -22.28 -13.20 -3.89
C LEU A 144 -23.34 -13.93 -3.08
N PRO A 145 -24.61 -14.01 -3.58
CA PRO A 145 -25.63 -14.81 -2.95
C PRO A 145 -25.13 -16.25 -2.73
N GLY A 146 -25.39 -16.81 -1.56
CA GLY A 146 -25.04 -18.19 -1.24
C GLY A 146 -23.55 -18.48 -0.93
N LEU A 147 -22.65 -17.48 -0.96
CA LEU A 147 -21.22 -17.73 -0.71
C LEU A 147 -20.94 -18.39 0.66
N SER A 148 -21.74 -18.07 1.67
CA SER A 148 -21.63 -18.64 3.01
C SER A 148 -22.16 -20.06 3.13
N THR A 149 -22.91 -20.56 2.15
CA THR A 149 -23.48 -21.92 2.13
C THR A 149 -22.57 -22.92 1.42
N PHE A 150 -21.53 -22.45 0.75
CA PHE A 150 -20.60 -23.32 0.03
C PHE A 150 -19.87 -24.27 1.00
N GLN A 151 -19.92 -25.56 0.72
CA GLN A 151 -19.37 -26.60 1.60
C GLN A 151 -17.88 -26.86 1.37
N GLY A 152 -17.31 -26.37 0.27
CA GLY A 152 -15.89 -26.48 -0.04
C GLY A 152 -15.06 -25.37 0.64
N LEU A 153 -13.80 -25.25 0.21
CA LEU A 153 -12.88 -24.24 0.73
C LEU A 153 -13.14 -22.86 0.09
N VAL A 154 -13.28 -21.82 0.90
CA VAL A 154 -13.34 -20.42 0.42
C VAL A 154 -12.27 -19.59 1.12
N PHE A 155 -11.39 -18.94 0.36
CA PHE A 155 -10.41 -18.01 0.92
C PHE A 155 -9.96 -16.96 -0.10
N HIS A 156 -9.51 -15.83 0.43
CA HIS A 156 -8.98 -14.74 -0.39
C HIS A 156 -7.45 -14.92 -0.59
N THR A 157 -6.92 -14.51 -1.75
CA THR A 157 -5.48 -14.58 -2.05
C THR A 157 -4.60 -13.95 -0.97
N ALA A 158 -5.02 -12.82 -0.39
CA ALA A 158 -4.32 -12.17 0.73
C ALA A 158 -4.47 -12.90 2.08
N ARG A 159 -5.22 -13.99 2.14
CA ARG A 159 -5.38 -14.89 3.31
C ARG A 159 -5.21 -16.31 2.84
N TRP A 160 -4.12 -16.52 2.10
CA TRP A 160 -3.82 -17.83 1.51
C TRP A 160 -3.67 -18.89 2.58
N ARG A 161 -4.37 -19.98 2.36
CA ARG A 161 -4.31 -21.19 3.19
C ARG A 161 -3.25 -22.12 2.63
N SER A 162 -2.04 -22.09 3.17
CA SER A 162 -0.93 -22.96 2.74
C SER A 162 -1.17 -24.44 3.11
N ASP A 163 -2.09 -24.68 4.05
CA ASP A 163 -2.56 -26.02 4.45
C ASP A 163 -3.65 -26.57 3.53
N ALA A 164 -4.20 -25.77 2.61
CA ALA A 164 -5.23 -26.21 1.67
C ALA A 164 -4.62 -27.08 0.57
N ALA A 165 -4.96 -28.38 0.58
CA ALA A 165 -4.60 -29.31 -0.47
C ALA A 165 -5.50 -29.08 -1.69
N LEU A 166 -5.01 -28.33 -2.68
CA LEU A 166 -5.73 -28.05 -3.92
C LEU A 166 -5.35 -28.98 -5.07
N ASP A 167 -4.36 -29.83 -4.90
CA ASP A 167 -3.92 -30.80 -5.91
C ASP A 167 -5.07 -31.73 -6.27
N ASN A 168 -5.28 -31.94 -7.57
CA ASN A 168 -6.36 -32.74 -8.13
C ASN A 168 -7.80 -32.31 -7.73
N LYS A 169 -7.98 -31.04 -7.33
CA LYS A 169 -9.30 -30.44 -7.01
C LYS A 169 -9.85 -29.66 -8.19
N ARG A 170 -11.18 -29.45 -8.19
CA ARG A 170 -11.85 -28.48 -9.07
C ARG A 170 -11.85 -27.13 -8.38
N VAL A 171 -11.20 -26.16 -8.97
CA VAL A 171 -10.97 -24.85 -8.33
C VAL A 171 -11.55 -23.72 -9.16
N ALA A 172 -12.31 -22.85 -8.55
CA ALA A 172 -12.73 -21.58 -9.11
C ALA A 172 -11.81 -20.45 -8.62
N VAL A 173 -11.33 -19.60 -9.53
CA VAL A 173 -10.65 -18.32 -9.22
C VAL A 173 -11.55 -17.19 -9.64
N ILE A 174 -12.00 -16.36 -8.70
CA ILE A 174 -12.86 -15.22 -8.99
C ILE A 174 -12.01 -13.94 -9.08
N GLY A 175 -11.90 -13.36 -10.28
CA GLY A 175 -11.12 -12.15 -10.57
C GLY A 175 -9.94 -12.40 -11.49
N THR A 176 -9.51 -11.34 -12.20
CA THR A 176 -8.45 -11.34 -13.24
C THR A 176 -7.44 -10.20 -13.02
N GLY A 177 -7.27 -9.75 -11.77
CA GLY A 177 -6.30 -8.71 -11.40
C GLY A 177 -4.88 -9.25 -11.17
N ALA A 178 -4.02 -8.43 -10.56
CA ALA A 178 -2.61 -8.74 -10.36
C ALA A 178 -2.35 -10.07 -9.62
N SER A 179 -3.17 -10.41 -8.63
CA SER A 179 -3.04 -11.69 -7.93
C SER A 179 -3.46 -12.88 -8.81
N ALA A 180 -4.53 -12.70 -9.62
CA ALA A 180 -5.03 -13.76 -10.48
C ALA A 180 -4.02 -14.12 -11.58
N VAL A 181 -3.40 -13.15 -12.25
CA VAL A 181 -2.42 -13.42 -13.31
C VAL A 181 -1.16 -14.15 -12.81
N GLN A 182 -0.91 -14.09 -11.50
CA GLN A 182 0.20 -14.80 -10.86
C GLN A 182 -0.20 -16.21 -10.38
N ILE A 183 -1.40 -16.35 -9.79
CA ILE A 183 -1.79 -17.63 -9.17
C ILE A 183 -2.38 -18.61 -10.19
N VAL A 184 -3.08 -18.13 -11.22
CA VAL A 184 -3.70 -18.99 -12.24
C VAL A 184 -2.68 -19.91 -12.92
N PRO A 185 -1.50 -19.43 -13.37
CA PRO A 185 -0.47 -20.31 -13.93
C PRO A 185 0.01 -21.40 -12.96
N GLU A 186 0.09 -21.09 -11.67
CA GLU A 186 0.56 -22.06 -10.67
C GLU A 186 -0.52 -23.10 -10.33
N LEU A 187 -1.78 -22.69 -10.22
CA LEU A 187 -2.90 -23.61 -9.99
C LEU A 187 -3.13 -24.52 -11.19
N ALA A 188 -3.10 -23.99 -12.40
CA ALA A 188 -3.32 -24.75 -13.63
C ALA A 188 -2.37 -25.95 -13.82
N LYS A 189 -1.21 -25.95 -13.13
CA LYS A 189 -0.24 -27.06 -13.15
C LYS A 189 -0.64 -28.23 -12.24
N LYS A 190 -1.48 -27.99 -11.22
CA LYS A 190 -1.68 -28.89 -10.08
C LYS A 190 -3.13 -29.38 -9.93
N VAL A 191 -4.10 -28.53 -10.28
CA VAL A 191 -5.51 -28.81 -10.07
C VAL A 191 -6.08 -29.70 -11.17
N GLN A 192 -7.14 -30.43 -10.86
CA GLN A 192 -7.85 -31.26 -11.83
C GLN A 192 -8.55 -30.40 -12.88
N ALA A 193 -9.27 -29.37 -12.44
CA ALA A 193 -9.96 -28.40 -13.28
C ALA A 193 -9.88 -27.00 -12.64
N LEU A 194 -9.69 -25.98 -13.48
CA LEU A 194 -9.59 -24.60 -13.08
C LEU A 194 -10.57 -23.74 -13.88
N SER A 195 -11.48 -23.06 -13.22
CA SER A 195 -12.33 -22.05 -13.85
C SER A 195 -11.94 -20.67 -13.38
N VAL A 196 -11.67 -19.76 -14.31
CA VAL A 196 -11.30 -18.36 -14.04
C VAL A 196 -12.48 -17.47 -14.38
N PHE A 197 -13.13 -16.90 -13.37
CA PHE A 197 -14.27 -16.01 -13.54
C PHE A 197 -13.82 -14.60 -13.84
N GLN A 198 -14.15 -14.11 -15.04
CA GLN A 198 -13.76 -12.82 -15.55
C GLN A 198 -14.96 -11.91 -15.79
N ARG A 199 -15.05 -10.81 -15.05
CA ARG A 199 -16.01 -9.74 -15.35
C ARG A 199 -15.51 -8.77 -16.44
N THR A 200 -14.21 -8.45 -16.37
CA THR A 200 -13.57 -7.51 -17.31
C THR A 200 -12.12 -7.94 -17.50
N PRO A 201 -11.64 -8.10 -18.75
CA PRO A 201 -10.24 -8.47 -18.98
C PRO A 201 -9.28 -7.36 -18.55
N GLY A 202 -8.08 -7.72 -18.15
CA GLY A 202 -6.99 -6.82 -17.83
C GLY A 202 -6.03 -6.64 -19.02
N TRP A 203 -5.39 -5.48 -19.12
CA TRP A 203 -4.25 -5.30 -20.02
C TRP A 203 -3.05 -6.07 -19.48
N VAL A 204 -2.57 -7.04 -20.24
CA VAL A 204 -1.40 -7.87 -19.90
C VAL A 204 -0.27 -7.59 -20.86
N LEU A 205 0.91 -7.31 -20.34
CA LEU A 205 2.15 -7.15 -21.09
C LEU A 205 3.13 -8.27 -20.71
N PRO A 206 4.06 -8.63 -21.60
CA PRO A 206 5.13 -9.56 -21.24
C PRO A 206 5.95 -9.00 -20.08
N LYS A 207 6.26 -9.85 -19.11
CA LYS A 207 7.08 -9.52 -17.95
C LYS A 207 8.56 -9.64 -18.35
N PRO A 208 9.34 -8.56 -18.33
CA PRO A 208 10.76 -8.61 -18.67
C PRO A 208 11.59 -9.14 -17.50
N ASP A 209 11.22 -10.30 -16.99
CA ASP A 209 11.82 -10.94 -15.82
C ASP A 209 12.92 -11.90 -16.24
N LYS A 210 14.12 -11.71 -15.70
CA LYS A 210 15.29 -12.54 -15.92
C LYS A 210 15.96 -12.90 -14.60
N GLU A 211 16.59 -14.03 -14.56
CA GLU A 211 17.54 -14.37 -13.49
C GLU A 211 18.74 -13.44 -13.54
N ILE A 212 19.16 -12.96 -12.37
CA ILE A 212 20.36 -12.14 -12.25
C ILE A 212 21.55 -13.07 -12.08
N ASP A 213 22.44 -13.06 -13.05
CA ASP A 213 23.64 -13.88 -13.09
C ASP A 213 24.46 -13.72 -11.80
N VAL A 214 25.06 -14.83 -11.32
CA VAL A 214 25.94 -14.85 -10.15
C VAL A 214 27.10 -13.88 -10.28
N ALA A 215 27.67 -13.76 -11.50
CA ALA A 215 28.74 -12.81 -11.76
C ALA A 215 28.28 -11.35 -11.61
N VAL A 216 27.05 -11.02 -12.03
CA VAL A 216 26.45 -9.68 -11.84
C VAL A 216 26.23 -9.41 -10.36
N ARG A 217 25.68 -10.36 -9.62
CA ARG A 217 25.48 -10.26 -8.16
C ARG A 217 26.80 -10.03 -7.43
N SER A 218 27.83 -10.80 -7.80
CA SER A 218 29.19 -10.65 -7.24
C SER A 218 29.80 -9.27 -7.55
N ARG A 219 29.57 -8.73 -8.76
CA ARG A 219 30.03 -7.36 -9.11
C ARG A 219 29.29 -6.30 -8.27
N PHE A 220 27.98 -6.44 -8.07
CA PHE A 220 27.22 -5.54 -7.22
C PHE A 220 27.67 -5.59 -5.76
N ALA A 221 28.00 -6.78 -5.25
CA ALA A 221 28.52 -6.94 -3.89
C ALA A 221 29.89 -6.25 -3.71
N LYS A 222 30.76 -6.35 -4.74
CA LYS A 222 32.10 -5.73 -4.73
C LYS A 222 32.06 -4.23 -5.02
N HIS A 223 31.12 -3.77 -5.86
CA HIS A 223 31.03 -2.40 -6.37
C HIS A 223 29.64 -1.85 -6.21
N ALA A 224 29.29 -1.41 -5.01
CA ALA A 224 27.95 -0.91 -4.67
C ALA A 224 27.47 0.25 -5.57
N TRP A 225 28.39 1.02 -6.17
CA TRP A 225 28.05 2.10 -7.09
C TRP A 225 27.43 1.59 -8.40
N LEU A 226 27.84 0.41 -8.89
CA LEU A 226 27.22 -0.24 -10.06
C LEU A 226 25.76 -0.58 -9.80
N GLN A 227 25.46 -1.09 -8.61
CA GLN A 227 24.08 -1.36 -8.22
C GLN A 227 23.25 -0.08 -8.11
N LYS A 228 23.83 1.01 -7.57
CA LYS A 228 23.18 2.32 -7.53
C LYS A 228 22.89 2.84 -8.94
N LEU A 229 23.82 2.64 -9.87
CA LEU A 229 23.63 3.02 -11.27
C LEU A 229 22.53 2.18 -11.92
N ALA A 230 22.51 0.87 -11.72
CA ALA A 230 21.44 -0.02 -12.20
C ALA A 230 20.07 0.42 -11.65
N ARG A 231 19.99 0.74 -10.35
CA ARG A 231 18.78 1.29 -9.72
C ARG A 231 18.35 2.61 -10.39
N LEU A 232 19.29 3.52 -10.64
CA LEU A 232 19.01 4.79 -11.31
C LEU A 232 18.47 4.58 -12.73
N MET A 233 19.06 3.66 -13.49
CA MET A 233 18.58 3.34 -14.84
C MET A 233 17.16 2.76 -14.82
N GLN A 234 16.88 1.84 -13.88
CA GLN A 234 15.51 1.31 -13.68
C GLN A 234 14.54 2.42 -13.28
N TYR A 235 14.94 3.32 -12.40
CA TYR A 235 14.14 4.46 -11.99
C TYR A 235 13.79 5.38 -13.17
N VAL A 236 14.79 5.79 -13.95
CA VAL A 236 14.58 6.64 -15.13
C VAL A 236 13.65 5.96 -16.14
N ARG A 237 13.84 4.66 -16.39
CA ARG A 237 12.97 3.88 -17.28
C ARG A 237 11.51 3.93 -16.81
N MET A 238 11.24 3.78 -15.49
CA MET A 238 9.89 3.85 -14.95
C MET A 238 9.31 5.27 -15.04
N GLU A 239 10.10 6.30 -14.77
CA GLU A 239 9.66 7.70 -14.87
C GLU A 239 9.33 8.10 -16.32
N VAL A 240 10.05 7.61 -17.31
CA VAL A 240 9.76 7.83 -18.74
C VAL A 240 8.38 7.28 -19.14
N LEU A 241 7.86 6.29 -18.45
CA LEU A 241 6.51 5.75 -18.68
C LEU A 241 5.39 6.60 -18.04
N ALA A 242 5.71 7.46 -17.07
CA ALA A 242 4.72 8.27 -16.36
C ALA A 242 3.85 9.14 -17.28
N PRO A 243 4.39 9.84 -18.30
CA PRO A 243 3.60 10.68 -19.19
C PRO A 243 2.47 9.95 -19.90
N ALA A 244 2.63 8.67 -20.22
CA ALA A 244 1.59 7.84 -20.83
C ALA A 244 0.33 7.73 -19.96
N LEU A 245 0.48 7.79 -18.65
CA LEU A 245 -0.61 7.73 -17.67
C LEU A 245 -1.15 9.12 -17.31
N LEU A 246 -0.30 10.15 -17.35
CA LEU A 246 -0.62 11.51 -16.95
C LEU A 246 -1.32 12.34 -18.04
N ARG A 247 -1.47 11.80 -19.25
CA ARG A 247 -2.20 12.37 -20.38
C ARG A 247 -1.93 13.85 -20.66
N THR A 248 -0.72 14.16 -21.10
CA THR A 248 -0.51 15.40 -21.87
C THR A 248 -0.76 15.14 -23.35
N PRO A 249 -1.26 16.11 -24.15
CA PRO A 249 -1.61 15.88 -25.56
C PRO A 249 -0.51 15.23 -26.41
N LYS A 250 0.75 15.55 -26.13
CA LYS A 250 1.93 14.99 -26.83
C LYS A 250 2.19 13.51 -26.52
N TRP A 251 1.63 12.94 -25.43
CA TRP A 251 1.93 11.58 -24.92
C TRP A 251 0.77 10.59 -25.12
N LEU A 252 -0.34 11.03 -25.73
CA LEU A 252 -1.45 10.14 -26.13
C LEU A 252 -0.96 8.99 -27.01
N GLU A 253 0.09 9.22 -27.79
CA GLU A 253 0.68 8.20 -28.65
C GLU A 253 1.41 7.10 -27.89
N MET A 254 2.06 7.40 -26.76
CA MET A 254 2.72 6.37 -25.96
C MET A 254 1.72 5.36 -25.38
N GLY A 255 0.54 5.81 -24.93
CA GLY A 255 -0.52 4.91 -24.50
C GLY A 255 -1.00 4.01 -25.64
N ARG A 256 -1.14 4.55 -26.86
CA ARG A 256 -1.51 3.77 -28.06
C ARG A 256 -0.41 2.76 -28.45
N VAL A 257 0.86 3.11 -28.29
CA VAL A 257 1.98 2.17 -28.51
C VAL A 257 1.90 1.02 -27.51
N ALA A 258 1.69 1.31 -26.23
CA ALA A 258 1.55 0.28 -25.20
C ALA A 258 0.31 -0.61 -25.44
N GLU A 259 -0.82 -0.03 -25.90
CA GLU A 259 -2.01 -0.81 -26.31
C GLU A 259 -1.68 -1.75 -27.48
N ARG A 260 -1.03 -1.24 -28.51
CA ARG A 260 -0.61 -2.08 -29.67
C ARG A 260 0.36 -3.19 -29.27
N MET A 261 1.28 -2.92 -28.34
CA MET A 261 2.18 -3.94 -27.83
C MET A 261 1.42 -5.03 -27.06
N ALA A 262 0.46 -4.63 -26.22
CA ALA A 262 -0.35 -5.57 -25.45
C ALA A 262 -1.26 -6.42 -26.35
N LEU A 263 -1.88 -5.81 -27.39
CA LEU A 263 -2.70 -6.54 -28.35
C LEU A 263 -1.85 -7.50 -29.19
N ARG A 264 -0.68 -7.08 -29.66
CA ARG A 264 0.25 -7.98 -30.37
C ARG A 264 0.65 -9.18 -29.50
N TYR A 265 1.00 -8.92 -28.22
CA TYR A 265 1.32 -10.00 -27.30
C TYR A 265 0.14 -10.96 -27.09
N LEU A 266 -1.08 -10.44 -26.99
CA LEU A 266 -2.29 -11.27 -26.91
C LEU A 266 -2.51 -12.09 -28.19
N ASP A 267 -2.34 -11.47 -29.38
CA ASP A 267 -2.51 -12.13 -30.68
C ASP A 267 -1.49 -13.25 -30.89
N GLU A 268 -0.23 -13.03 -30.50
CA GLU A 268 0.84 -14.02 -30.58
C GLU A 268 0.67 -15.16 -29.57
N ALA A 269 0.14 -14.84 -28.35
CA ALA A 269 0.03 -15.80 -27.26
C ALA A 269 -1.25 -16.64 -27.31
N VAL A 270 -2.35 -16.17 -27.94
CA VAL A 270 -3.67 -16.83 -27.95
C VAL A 270 -4.13 -17.07 -29.38
N ALA A 271 -4.05 -18.32 -29.80
CA ALA A 271 -4.44 -18.72 -31.16
C ALA A 271 -5.97 -18.71 -31.38
N ASP A 272 -6.75 -19.15 -30.38
CA ASP A 272 -8.21 -19.19 -30.45
C ASP A 272 -8.82 -17.78 -30.51
N PRO A 273 -9.51 -17.41 -31.60
CA PRO A 273 -10.10 -16.08 -31.75
C PRO A 273 -11.24 -15.81 -30.75
N VAL A 274 -11.96 -16.84 -30.30
CA VAL A 274 -13.05 -16.69 -29.33
C VAL A 274 -12.47 -16.34 -27.95
N LEU A 275 -11.44 -17.05 -27.51
CA LEU A 275 -10.75 -16.76 -26.27
C LEU A 275 -10.05 -15.39 -26.34
N ARG A 276 -9.43 -15.07 -27.48
CA ARG A 276 -8.77 -13.79 -27.70
C ARG A 276 -9.76 -12.61 -27.57
N ALA A 277 -10.95 -12.73 -28.14
CA ALA A 277 -12.00 -11.72 -28.01
C ALA A 277 -12.43 -11.52 -26.55
N LYS A 278 -12.57 -12.60 -25.78
CA LYS A 278 -12.87 -12.55 -24.33
C LYS A 278 -11.76 -11.89 -23.52
N LEU A 279 -10.51 -11.95 -23.96
CA LEU A 279 -9.34 -11.40 -23.27
C LEU A 279 -8.97 -9.98 -23.73
N THR A 280 -9.63 -9.43 -24.73
CA THR A 280 -9.37 -8.06 -25.27
C THR A 280 -10.07 -7.01 -24.42
N PRO A 281 -9.32 -6.07 -23.76
CA PRO A 281 -9.93 -5.03 -22.95
C PRO A 281 -10.61 -3.94 -23.80
N GLY A 282 -11.83 -3.52 -23.42
CA GLY A 282 -12.58 -2.43 -24.07
C GLY A 282 -12.30 -1.03 -23.50
N TYR A 283 -11.26 -0.83 -22.71
CA TYR A 283 -10.91 0.44 -22.07
C TYR A 283 -9.43 0.79 -22.29
N ARG A 284 -9.05 2.06 -22.08
CA ARG A 284 -7.67 2.53 -22.33
C ARG A 284 -6.66 1.87 -21.37
N ILE A 285 -5.49 1.49 -21.89
CA ILE A 285 -4.39 0.97 -21.09
C ILE A 285 -3.96 1.96 -19.99
N GLY A 286 -3.66 1.46 -18.81
CA GLY A 286 -3.31 2.27 -17.64
C GLY A 286 -4.53 2.75 -16.83
N CYS A 287 -5.75 2.70 -17.36
CA CYS A 287 -6.96 3.02 -16.60
C CYS A 287 -7.12 2.10 -15.37
N LYS A 288 -6.82 0.80 -15.52
CA LYS A 288 -6.56 -0.17 -14.45
C LYS A 288 -5.07 -0.48 -14.41
N ARG A 289 -4.60 -1.10 -13.33
CA ARG A 289 -3.22 -1.61 -13.23
C ARG A 289 -2.88 -2.44 -14.45
N ILE A 290 -1.80 -2.10 -15.13
CA ILE A 290 -1.23 -2.93 -16.20
C ILE A 290 -0.61 -4.16 -15.54
N LEU A 291 -0.93 -5.33 -16.05
CA LEU A 291 -0.49 -6.61 -15.52
C LEU A 291 0.74 -7.10 -16.29
N LEU A 292 1.66 -7.75 -15.62
CA LEU A 292 2.87 -8.32 -16.22
C LEU A 292 2.86 -9.83 -16.02
N SER A 293 2.83 -10.60 -17.09
CA SER A 293 2.90 -12.06 -17.03
C SER A 293 3.37 -12.67 -18.35
N ASN A 294 4.18 -13.73 -18.28
CA ASN A 294 4.58 -14.53 -19.44
C ASN A 294 3.76 -15.82 -19.54
N ASP A 295 3.07 -16.22 -18.48
CA ASP A 295 2.49 -17.56 -18.32
C ASP A 295 0.96 -17.56 -18.29
N TYR A 296 0.34 -16.40 -18.07
CA TYR A 296 -1.11 -16.30 -17.86
C TYR A 296 -1.93 -16.76 -19.05
N PHE A 297 -1.59 -16.27 -20.25
CA PHE A 297 -2.31 -16.68 -21.47
C PHE A 297 -2.10 -18.16 -21.81
N ALA A 298 -0.90 -18.68 -21.58
CA ALA A 298 -0.61 -20.10 -21.75
C ALA A 298 -1.40 -20.96 -20.75
N ALA A 299 -1.55 -20.50 -19.52
CA ALA A 299 -2.34 -21.19 -18.50
C ALA A 299 -3.83 -21.27 -18.87
N LEU A 300 -4.40 -20.21 -19.46
CA LEU A 300 -5.80 -20.18 -19.89
C LEU A 300 -6.10 -21.10 -21.08
N GLN A 301 -5.08 -21.52 -21.84
CA GLN A 301 -5.21 -22.46 -22.97
C GLN A 301 -4.96 -23.92 -22.60
N ARG A 302 -4.71 -24.21 -21.32
CA ARG A 302 -4.57 -25.61 -20.86
C ARG A 302 -5.91 -26.32 -20.90
N LYS A 303 -5.89 -27.61 -21.22
CA LYS A 303 -7.10 -28.47 -21.33
C LYS A 303 -7.94 -28.53 -20.04
N ASN A 304 -7.30 -28.29 -18.89
CA ASN A 304 -7.96 -28.30 -17.60
C ASN A 304 -8.36 -26.88 -17.12
N THR A 305 -8.26 -25.85 -17.98
CA THR A 305 -8.56 -24.45 -17.60
C THR A 305 -9.65 -23.89 -18.49
N GLU A 306 -10.63 -23.26 -17.89
CA GLU A 306 -11.73 -22.57 -18.54
C GLU A 306 -11.80 -21.10 -18.14
N LEU A 307 -12.05 -20.19 -19.09
CA LEU A 307 -12.37 -18.79 -18.83
C LEU A 307 -13.88 -18.58 -18.88
N VAL A 308 -14.49 -18.34 -17.71
CA VAL A 308 -15.92 -18.07 -17.57
C VAL A 308 -16.17 -16.56 -17.58
N THR A 309 -16.93 -16.08 -18.56
CA THR A 309 -17.27 -14.64 -18.70
C THR A 309 -18.74 -14.34 -18.41
N SER A 310 -19.57 -15.36 -18.20
CA SER A 310 -20.93 -15.20 -17.68
C SER A 310 -20.88 -14.72 -16.21
N GLY A 311 -21.79 -13.84 -15.81
CA GLY A 311 -21.88 -13.35 -14.44
C GLY A 311 -22.19 -14.47 -13.46
N ILE A 312 -21.75 -14.32 -12.22
CA ILE A 312 -22.11 -15.25 -11.14
C ILE A 312 -23.49 -14.85 -10.61
N ARG A 313 -24.48 -15.72 -10.80
CA ARG A 313 -25.83 -15.55 -10.25
C ARG A 313 -25.83 -15.85 -8.74
N GLU A 314 -25.31 -16.99 -8.35
CA GLU A 314 -25.22 -17.44 -6.99
C GLU A 314 -24.14 -18.50 -6.77
N VAL A 315 -23.75 -18.69 -5.53
CA VAL A 315 -22.92 -19.80 -5.07
C VAL A 315 -23.83 -20.83 -4.40
N THR A 316 -23.74 -22.07 -4.82
CA THR A 316 -24.48 -23.21 -4.26
C THR A 316 -23.62 -23.97 -3.24
N PRO A 317 -24.18 -24.89 -2.44
CA PRO A 317 -23.38 -25.74 -1.55
C PRO A 317 -22.24 -26.50 -2.25
N SER A 318 -22.38 -26.82 -3.53
CA SER A 318 -21.43 -27.63 -4.31
C SER A 318 -20.71 -26.87 -5.43
N GLY A 319 -21.02 -25.58 -5.65
CA GLY A 319 -20.42 -24.87 -6.79
C GLY A 319 -20.91 -23.45 -7.02
N ILE A 320 -20.93 -23.05 -8.29
CA ILE A 320 -21.35 -21.72 -8.75
C ILE A 320 -22.34 -21.88 -9.89
N THR A 321 -23.47 -21.16 -9.83
CA THR A 321 -24.40 -21.04 -10.96
C THR A 321 -24.20 -19.68 -11.61
N THR A 322 -24.01 -19.67 -12.93
CA THR A 322 -23.85 -18.45 -13.71
C THR A 322 -25.19 -17.89 -14.22
N GLU A 323 -25.21 -16.65 -14.69
CA GLU A 323 -26.43 -15.95 -15.17
C GLU A 323 -27.07 -16.64 -16.37
N ASP A 324 -26.30 -17.35 -17.19
CA ASP A 324 -26.78 -18.19 -18.30
C ASP A 324 -27.38 -19.53 -17.86
N GLY A 325 -27.43 -19.79 -16.55
CA GLY A 325 -28.00 -21.00 -15.97
C GLY A 325 -27.05 -22.19 -15.87
N THR A 326 -25.80 -22.03 -16.30
CA THR A 326 -24.80 -23.11 -16.21
C THR A 326 -24.38 -23.34 -14.75
N GLU A 327 -24.37 -24.61 -14.34
CA GLU A 327 -23.90 -25.04 -13.03
C GLU A 327 -22.47 -25.60 -13.10
N HIS A 328 -21.59 -25.04 -12.26
CA HIS A 328 -20.19 -25.47 -12.18
C HIS A 328 -19.90 -26.01 -10.78
N GLY A 329 -19.48 -27.24 -10.67
CA GLY A 329 -19.12 -27.87 -9.39
C GLY A 329 -17.67 -27.65 -9.01
N TYR A 330 -17.42 -27.21 -7.74
CA TYR A 330 -16.09 -26.92 -7.24
C TYR A 330 -15.84 -27.52 -5.85
N ASP A 331 -14.56 -27.76 -5.57
CA ASP A 331 -14.07 -28.16 -4.25
C ASP A 331 -13.47 -26.97 -3.49
N ALA A 332 -13.06 -25.91 -4.24
CA ALA A 332 -12.54 -24.69 -3.66
C ALA A 332 -12.85 -23.44 -4.50
N ILE A 333 -13.08 -22.32 -3.83
CA ILE A 333 -13.25 -20.99 -4.44
C ILE A 333 -12.15 -20.06 -3.89
N VAL A 334 -11.28 -19.57 -4.77
CA VAL A 334 -10.20 -18.63 -4.48
C VAL A 334 -10.62 -17.23 -4.91
N LEU A 335 -10.73 -16.33 -3.96
CA LEU A 335 -11.12 -14.95 -4.20
C LEU A 335 -9.88 -14.11 -4.53
N ALA A 336 -9.68 -13.78 -5.80
CA ALA A 336 -8.67 -12.83 -6.29
C ALA A 336 -9.30 -11.45 -6.56
N THR A 337 -10.17 -11.01 -5.66
CA THR A 337 -11.08 -9.88 -5.82
C THR A 337 -10.50 -8.54 -5.33
N GLY A 338 -9.23 -8.53 -4.96
CA GLY A 338 -8.47 -7.32 -4.62
C GLY A 338 -8.76 -6.76 -3.23
N PHE A 339 -8.60 -5.44 -3.07
CA PHE A 339 -8.59 -4.75 -1.77
C PHE A 339 -9.49 -3.53 -1.78
N LYS A 340 -9.96 -3.11 -0.61
CA LYS A 340 -10.74 -1.88 -0.40
C LYS A 340 -9.82 -0.67 -0.28
N SER A 341 -9.04 -0.35 -1.31
CA SER A 341 -7.97 0.65 -1.24
C SER A 341 -8.44 2.09 -1.32
N ALA A 342 -9.49 2.37 -2.09
CA ALA A 342 -10.01 3.73 -2.27
C ALA A 342 -10.92 4.18 -1.11
N GLU A 343 -11.48 3.24 -0.36
CA GLU A 343 -12.45 3.51 0.72
C GLU A 343 -11.81 3.54 2.12
N VAL A 344 -10.58 3.00 2.28
CA VAL A 344 -9.99 2.76 3.60
C VAL A 344 -8.56 3.28 3.69
N HIS A 345 -8.41 4.59 3.80
CA HIS A 345 -7.12 5.19 4.21
C HIS A 345 -6.96 5.28 5.73
N ALA A 346 -8.05 5.13 6.50
CA ALA A 346 -8.02 4.97 7.95
C ALA A 346 -8.42 3.53 8.31
N PRO A 347 -7.46 2.63 8.58
CA PRO A 347 -7.74 1.21 8.83
C PRO A 347 -8.44 0.95 10.17
N PHE A 348 -8.43 1.92 11.07
CA PHE A 348 -9.11 1.95 12.38
C PHE A 348 -9.64 3.36 12.64
N PRO A 349 -10.62 3.55 13.56
CA PRO A 349 -11.12 4.87 13.95
C PRO A 349 -9.98 5.76 14.49
N VAL A 350 -9.77 6.92 13.88
CA VAL A 350 -8.81 7.95 14.33
C VAL A 350 -9.60 9.21 14.65
N ARG A 351 -9.59 9.63 15.92
CA ARG A 351 -10.31 10.82 16.40
C ARG A 351 -9.33 11.93 16.72
N GLY A 352 -9.43 13.02 15.95
CA GLY A 352 -8.63 14.23 16.08
C GLY A 352 -9.18 15.24 17.08
N ARG A 353 -8.93 16.53 16.83
CA ARG A 353 -9.45 17.64 17.61
C ARG A 353 -10.99 17.62 17.64
N GLY A 354 -11.59 18.02 18.77
CA GLY A 354 -13.03 18.02 18.94
C GLY A 354 -13.67 16.64 18.87
N GLY A 355 -12.88 15.56 18.83
CA GLY A 355 -13.37 14.18 18.68
C GLY A 355 -13.79 13.82 17.25
N GLU A 356 -13.50 14.68 16.26
CA GLU A 356 -13.81 14.42 14.85
C GLU A 356 -13.17 13.12 14.37
N GLU A 357 -13.95 12.23 13.76
CA GLU A 357 -13.46 10.95 13.24
C GLU A 357 -13.02 11.06 11.77
N LEU A 358 -11.81 10.61 11.50
CA LEU A 358 -11.19 10.70 10.19
C LEU A 358 -11.96 9.93 9.10
N GLY A 359 -12.53 8.77 9.47
CA GLY A 359 -13.34 7.94 8.56
C GLY A 359 -14.61 8.67 8.11
N GLU A 360 -15.32 9.33 9.03
CA GLU A 360 -16.50 10.13 8.72
C GLU A 360 -16.18 11.33 7.83
N ARG A 361 -15.07 12.02 8.13
CA ARG A 361 -14.57 13.12 7.29
C ARG A 361 -14.27 12.67 5.87
N TRP A 362 -13.84 11.44 5.69
CA TRP A 362 -13.44 10.86 4.42
C TRP A 362 -14.51 10.01 3.73
N LYS A 363 -15.76 10.03 4.20
CA LYS A 363 -16.87 9.26 3.60
C LYS A 363 -17.05 9.50 2.09
N ASP A 364 -16.75 10.74 1.63
CA ASP A 364 -16.81 11.12 0.22
C ASP A 364 -15.46 11.00 -0.50
N GLY A 365 -14.50 10.33 0.14
CA GLY A 365 -13.16 10.06 -0.36
C GLY A 365 -12.08 10.86 0.36
N ALA A 366 -10.99 10.15 0.67
CA ALA A 366 -9.89 10.64 1.49
C ALA A 366 -9.13 11.81 0.85
N GLU A 367 -8.75 12.78 1.67
CA GLU A 367 -7.95 13.96 1.31
C GLU A 367 -6.93 14.27 2.41
N ALA A 368 -5.69 14.56 2.01
CA ALA A 368 -4.61 14.90 2.93
C ALA A 368 -3.64 15.88 2.29
N TYR A 369 -2.87 16.60 3.08
CA TYR A 369 -1.76 17.40 2.57
C TYR A 369 -0.57 16.50 2.29
N LEU A 370 -0.09 16.51 1.04
CA LEU A 370 0.99 15.65 0.53
C LEU A 370 0.76 14.14 0.83
N GLY A 371 -0.50 13.72 1.01
CA GLY A 371 -0.84 12.35 1.41
C GLY A 371 -0.25 11.94 2.76
N THR A 372 0.15 12.89 3.60
CA THR A 372 0.93 12.62 4.81
C THR A 372 0.29 13.16 6.07
N THR A 373 -0.28 14.39 6.05
CA THR A 373 -0.90 15.02 7.22
C THR A 373 -2.31 15.49 6.92
N VAL A 374 -3.13 15.63 7.96
CA VAL A 374 -4.53 16.05 7.86
C VAL A 374 -4.80 17.14 8.88
N SER A 375 -5.43 18.23 8.44
CA SER A 375 -5.91 19.31 9.31
C SER A 375 -6.93 18.77 10.32
N GLY A 376 -6.85 19.17 11.58
CA GLY A 376 -7.66 18.65 12.68
C GLY A 376 -7.05 17.40 13.34
N PHE A 377 -5.91 16.88 12.84
CA PHE A 377 -5.21 15.73 13.38
C PHE A 377 -3.75 16.06 13.69
N PRO A 378 -3.48 16.76 14.80
CA PRO A 378 -2.14 17.21 15.16
C PRO A 378 -1.20 16.02 15.40
N ASN A 379 0.09 16.16 15.06
CA ASN A 379 1.12 15.15 15.27
C ASN A 379 0.80 13.77 14.65
N PHE A 380 -0.11 13.73 13.66
CA PHE A 380 -0.50 12.52 12.95
C PHE A 380 0.10 12.51 11.55
N PHE A 381 0.81 11.44 11.23
CA PHE A 381 1.43 11.24 9.92
C PHE A 381 0.95 9.95 9.29
N MET A 382 0.77 9.95 7.98
CA MET A 382 0.47 8.77 7.19
C MET A 382 1.60 8.48 6.21
N LEU A 383 1.99 7.23 6.12
CA LEU A 383 2.87 6.72 5.08
C LEU A 383 2.03 5.87 4.11
N LEU A 384 2.07 6.18 2.82
CA LEU A 384 1.12 5.72 1.80
C LEU A 384 -0.33 6.16 2.10
N GLY A 385 -0.51 7.40 2.51
CA GLY A 385 -1.84 8.00 2.64
C GLY A 385 -2.46 8.36 1.28
N PRO A 386 -3.53 9.18 1.28
CA PRO A 386 -4.26 9.52 0.07
C PRO A 386 -3.38 10.08 -1.06
N ASN A 387 -3.61 9.62 -2.29
CA ASN A 387 -2.92 10.06 -3.50
C ASN A 387 -1.39 9.94 -3.47
N THR A 388 -0.87 8.86 -2.90
CA THR A 388 0.57 8.58 -2.87
C THR A 388 0.97 7.25 -3.52
N ALA A 389 0.00 6.42 -3.92
CA ALA A 389 0.28 5.23 -4.72
C ALA A 389 0.61 5.61 -6.18
N LEU A 390 1.20 4.65 -6.91
CA LEU A 390 1.73 4.88 -8.25
C LEU A 390 1.18 3.86 -9.26
N GLY A 391 0.97 4.32 -10.48
CA GLY A 391 0.66 3.46 -11.62
C GLY A 391 1.89 2.95 -12.36
N HIS A 392 3.07 3.56 -12.19
CA HIS A 392 4.24 3.38 -13.07
C HIS A 392 5.56 3.12 -12.38
N SER A 393 5.70 3.38 -11.06
CA SER A 393 6.98 3.30 -10.38
C SER A 393 6.86 2.65 -9.00
N SER A 394 7.94 2.68 -8.21
CA SER A 394 8.02 2.06 -6.89
C SER A 394 7.37 2.90 -5.80
N VAL A 395 6.40 2.34 -5.09
CA VAL A 395 5.82 2.96 -3.89
C VAL A 395 6.84 3.13 -2.76
N VAL A 396 7.92 2.34 -2.76
CA VAL A 396 9.01 2.49 -1.76
C VAL A 396 9.67 3.87 -1.88
N TYR A 397 9.81 4.39 -3.12
CA TYR A 397 10.32 5.73 -3.35
C TYR A 397 9.43 6.82 -2.71
N MET A 398 8.10 6.66 -2.81
CA MET A 398 7.12 7.56 -2.18
C MET A 398 7.18 7.45 -0.66
N ILE A 399 7.25 6.22 -0.13
CA ILE A 399 7.40 5.95 1.30
C ILE A 399 8.64 6.64 1.87
N GLU A 400 9.81 6.49 1.22
CA GLU A 400 11.05 7.13 1.67
C GLU A 400 10.96 8.66 1.66
N SER A 401 10.24 9.24 0.70
CA SER A 401 10.02 10.67 0.63
C SER A 401 9.16 11.14 1.81
N GLN A 402 8.06 10.44 2.11
CA GLN A 402 7.19 10.74 3.25
C GLN A 402 7.90 10.53 4.60
N ILE A 403 8.74 9.49 4.72
CA ILE A 403 9.57 9.25 5.91
C ILE A 403 10.53 10.43 6.13
N THR A 404 11.20 10.89 5.08
CA THR A 404 12.12 12.04 5.18
C THR A 404 11.39 13.27 5.73
N TYR A 405 10.22 13.57 5.20
CA TYR A 405 9.40 14.69 5.63
C TYR A 405 8.90 14.53 7.09
N ALA A 406 8.39 13.35 7.44
CA ALA A 406 7.88 13.07 8.79
C ALA A 406 8.99 13.14 9.85
N VAL A 407 10.18 12.59 9.56
CA VAL A 407 11.34 12.66 10.47
C VAL A 407 11.78 14.13 10.68
N ASP A 408 11.79 14.95 9.63
CA ASP A 408 12.14 16.36 9.72
C ASP A 408 11.10 17.16 10.52
N ALA A 409 9.80 16.89 10.32
CA ALA A 409 8.72 17.44 11.12
C ALA A 409 8.84 17.05 12.61
N ILE A 410 9.15 15.79 12.92
CA ILE A 410 9.35 15.31 14.30
C ILE A 410 10.57 15.98 14.95
N ARG A 411 11.65 16.16 14.20
CA ARG A 411 12.81 16.92 14.67
C ARG A 411 12.45 18.38 14.98
N THR A 412 11.64 19.00 14.14
CA THR A 412 11.13 20.37 14.36
C THR A 412 10.25 20.42 15.62
N LEU A 413 9.33 19.46 15.79
CA LEU A 413 8.47 19.32 16.97
C LEU A 413 9.30 19.28 18.27
N ARG A 414 10.36 18.45 18.27
CA ARG A 414 11.25 18.31 19.44
C ARG A 414 12.18 19.51 19.63
N GLY A 415 12.84 19.96 18.55
CA GLY A 415 13.86 20.99 18.61
C GLY A 415 13.31 22.37 18.97
N ARG A 416 12.03 22.62 18.68
CA ARG A 416 11.33 23.88 19.06
C ARG A 416 10.43 23.72 20.29
N ASP A 417 10.49 22.58 20.97
CA ASP A 417 9.65 22.23 22.13
C ASP A 417 8.15 22.51 21.90
N LEU A 418 7.64 22.06 20.75
CA LEU A 418 6.24 22.27 20.37
C LEU A 418 5.36 21.20 20.98
N LYS A 419 4.18 21.56 21.47
CA LYS A 419 3.12 20.64 21.89
C LYS A 419 2.52 19.96 20.69
N THR A 420 2.16 20.74 19.65
CA THR A 420 1.56 20.22 18.42
C THR A 420 2.13 20.90 17.18
N LEU A 421 2.09 20.16 16.08
CA LEU A 421 2.16 20.66 14.71
C LEU A 421 0.97 20.11 13.91
N GLU A 422 0.33 20.95 13.13
CA GLU A 422 -0.88 20.63 12.40
C GLU A 422 -0.93 21.40 11.08
N VAL A 423 -1.16 20.72 9.96
CA VAL A 423 -1.29 21.41 8.67
C VAL A 423 -2.49 22.35 8.67
N GLN A 424 -2.30 23.56 8.15
CA GLN A 424 -3.39 24.53 8.03
C GLN A 424 -4.44 24.03 7.04
N LYS A 425 -5.73 24.19 7.42
CA LYS A 425 -6.85 23.71 6.57
C LYS A 425 -6.84 24.35 5.19
N SER A 426 -6.57 25.65 5.09
CA SER A 426 -6.49 26.38 3.81
C SER A 426 -5.40 25.83 2.88
N VAL A 427 -4.26 25.43 3.43
CA VAL A 427 -3.15 24.83 2.69
C VAL A 427 -3.54 23.46 2.16
N GLN A 428 -4.13 22.62 3.02
CA GLN A 428 -4.63 21.29 2.62
C GLN A 428 -5.69 21.41 1.52
N ASP A 429 -6.67 22.28 1.67
CA ASP A 429 -7.76 22.48 0.71
C ASP A 429 -7.22 22.96 -0.66
N ALA A 430 -6.33 23.95 -0.68
CA ALA A 430 -5.69 24.45 -1.90
C ALA A 430 -4.84 23.36 -2.59
N PHE A 431 -4.14 22.53 -1.81
CA PHE A 431 -3.38 21.40 -2.34
C PHE A 431 -4.31 20.39 -3.03
N ASN A 432 -5.38 19.96 -2.34
CA ASN A 432 -6.32 18.96 -2.87
C ASN A 432 -7.11 19.48 -4.07
N GLN A 433 -7.43 20.77 -4.12
CA GLN A 433 -8.07 21.39 -5.30
C GLN A 433 -7.17 21.29 -6.54
N ARG A 434 -5.88 21.66 -6.41
CA ARG A 434 -4.90 21.52 -7.50
C ARG A 434 -4.72 20.06 -7.91
N LEU A 435 -4.68 19.15 -6.95
CA LEU A 435 -4.51 17.73 -7.18
C LEU A 435 -5.69 17.14 -7.97
N ARG A 436 -6.93 17.49 -7.62
CA ARG A 436 -8.14 17.10 -8.36
C ARG A 436 -8.10 17.57 -9.81
N GLY A 437 -7.68 18.81 -10.05
CA GLY A 437 -7.51 19.35 -11.42
C GLY A 437 -6.50 18.56 -12.26
N ARG A 438 -5.42 18.06 -11.66
CA ARG A 438 -4.44 17.18 -12.33
C ARG A 438 -5.03 15.79 -12.58
N LEU A 439 -5.67 15.18 -11.59
CA LEU A 439 -6.28 13.84 -11.67
C LEU A 439 -7.35 13.75 -12.75
N ALA A 440 -8.18 14.78 -12.92
CA ALA A 440 -9.23 14.83 -13.93
C ALA A 440 -8.70 14.68 -15.38
N ARG A 441 -7.42 14.96 -15.61
CA ARG A 441 -6.76 14.86 -16.92
C ARG A 441 -6.06 13.54 -17.15
N THR A 442 -5.99 12.65 -16.15
CA THR A 442 -5.28 11.37 -16.24
C THR A 442 -6.11 10.29 -16.91
N VAL A 443 -5.45 9.24 -17.41
CA VAL A 443 -6.11 8.05 -17.94
C VAL A 443 -7.03 7.39 -16.91
N TRP A 444 -6.75 7.56 -15.64
CA TRP A 444 -7.57 7.00 -14.55
C TRP A 444 -8.97 7.62 -14.47
N ALA A 445 -9.11 8.89 -14.85
CA ALA A 445 -10.39 9.58 -14.91
C ALA A 445 -11.10 9.42 -16.27
N THR A 446 -10.32 9.31 -17.35
CA THR A 446 -10.84 9.44 -18.73
C THR A 446 -10.72 8.16 -19.56
N GLY A 447 -10.16 7.08 -18.99
CA GLY A 447 -9.85 5.86 -19.72
C GLY A 447 -11.01 4.90 -19.94
N GLY A 448 -12.22 5.20 -19.46
CA GLY A 448 -13.43 4.40 -19.70
C GLY A 448 -13.50 3.12 -18.87
N CYS A 449 -12.88 3.09 -17.68
CA CYS A 449 -12.96 1.94 -16.77
C CYS A 449 -13.37 2.34 -15.36
N HIS A 450 -13.91 1.40 -14.63
CA HIS A 450 -14.03 1.45 -13.16
C HIS A 450 -12.91 0.63 -12.53
N SER A 451 -12.15 1.22 -11.59
CA SER A 451 -11.01 0.56 -10.98
C SER A 451 -10.94 0.82 -9.47
N TRP A 452 -10.14 0.03 -8.75
CA TRP A 452 -9.89 0.20 -7.32
C TRP A 452 -9.13 1.50 -6.96
N TYR A 453 -8.76 2.28 -7.97
CA TYR A 453 -8.20 3.63 -7.81
C TYR A 453 -9.24 4.68 -7.44
N GLN A 454 -10.52 4.38 -7.69
CA GLN A 454 -11.65 5.28 -7.56
C GLN A 454 -12.59 4.82 -6.45
N THR A 455 -13.19 5.78 -5.74
CA THR A 455 -14.37 5.53 -4.90
C THR A 455 -15.57 5.15 -5.77
N ARG A 456 -16.68 4.73 -5.15
CA ARG A 456 -17.94 4.48 -5.86
C ARG A 456 -18.46 5.70 -6.60
N THR A 457 -18.15 6.91 -6.14
CA THR A 457 -18.52 8.18 -6.78
C THR A 457 -17.55 8.62 -7.88
N GLY A 458 -16.50 7.82 -8.18
CA GLY A 458 -15.50 8.13 -9.21
C GLY A 458 -14.35 9.03 -8.75
N LYS A 459 -14.29 9.44 -7.47
CA LYS A 459 -13.18 10.24 -6.94
C LYS A 459 -11.91 9.37 -6.84
N ILE A 460 -10.80 9.87 -7.41
CA ILE A 460 -9.50 9.17 -7.38
C ILE A 460 -8.76 9.59 -6.11
N THR A 461 -8.67 8.66 -5.15
CA THR A 461 -8.07 8.92 -3.83
C THR A 461 -6.74 8.20 -3.60
N THR A 462 -6.31 7.33 -4.52
CA THR A 462 -5.16 6.46 -4.30
C THR A 462 -3.90 6.94 -5.00
N LEU A 463 -3.99 7.43 -6.24
CA LEU A 463 -2.83 7.64 -7.12
C LEU A 463 -2.31 9.08 -7.11
N TRP A 464 -0.98 9.23 -7.19
CA TRP A 464 -0.28 10.48 -7.41
C TRP A 464 -0.25 10.83 -8.91
N PRO A 465 -0.76 12.01 -9.33
CA PRO A 465 -0.82 12.40 -10.74
C PRO A 465 0.41 13.21 -11.17
N GLY A 466 1.61 12.70 -10.93
CA GLY A 466 2.85 13.38 -11.29
C GLY A 466 4.06 12.48 -11.27
N PHE A 467 5.20 13.04 -11.61
CA PHE A 467 6.48 12.38 -11.49
C PHE A 467 6.83 12.14 -10.02
N THR A 468 7.54 11.03 -9.73
CA THR A 468 7.93 10.73 -8.36
C THR A 468 9.04 11.66 -7.85
N PHE A 469 9.91 12.17 -8.75
CA PHE A 469 10.91 13.16 -8.35
C PHE A 469 10.29 14.50 -7.94
N GLU A 470 9.14 14.91 -8.53
CA GLU A 470 8.38 16.09 -8.10
C GLU A 470 7.89 15.92 -6.67
N PHE A 471 7.34 14.73 -6.36
CA PHE A 471 6.89 14.41 -5.01
C PHE A 471 8.06 14.45 -4.03
N ARG A 472 9.17 13.77 -4.35
CA ARG A 472 10.36 13.75 -3.49
C ARG A 472 10.94 15.15 -3.26
N TRP A 473 10.94 16.00 -4.27
CA TRP A 473 11.42 17.37 -4.13
C TRP A 473 10.58 18.17 -3.13
N ARG A 474 9.25 18.00 -3.15
CA ARG A 474 8.32 18.61 -2.18
C ARG A 474 8.50 18.07 -0.77
N MET A 475 8.84 16.78 -0.65
CA MET A 475 8.96 16.07 0.62
C MET A 475 10.39 16.12 1.20
N ARG A 476 11.33 16.82 0.57
CA ARG A 476 12.75 16.82 0.98
C ARG A 476 13.00 17.51 2.31
N ARG A 477 12.13 18.43 2.70
CA ARG A 477 12.16 19.20 3.96
C ARG A 477 10.74 19.46 4.44
N PHE A 478 10.58 19.52 5.74
CA PHE A 478 9.34 19.97 6.37
C PHE A 478 9.12 21.46 6.11
N ASP A 479 7.97 21.83 5.57
CA ASP A 479 7.55 23.18 5.23
C ASP A 479 6.73 23.79 6.36
N ALA A 480 7.41 24.16 7.44
CA ALA A 480 6.82 24.62 8.71
C ALA A 480 5.85 25.80 8.55
N GLU A 481 6.02 26.63 7.53
CA GLU A 481 5.15 27.77 7.19
C GLU A 481 3.72 27.34 6.81
N ASN A 482 3.53 26.11 6.40
CA ASN A 482 2.23 25.54 6.06
C ASN A 482 1.51 24.91 7.27
N TYR A 483 2.10 25.03 8.46
CA TYR A 483 1.59 24.41 9.68
C TYR A 483 1.32 25.43 10.77
N SER A 484 0.32 25.14 11.59
CA SER A 484 0.16 25.74 12.91
C SER A 484 1.07 25.01 13.88
N LEU A 485 1.92 25.76 14.57
CA LEU A 485 2.92 25.25 15.51
C LEU A 485 2.61 25.77 16.89
N ASP A 486 2.03 24.92 17.76
CA ASP A 486 1.63 25.30 19.10
C ASP A 486 2.71 24.90 20.11
N PRO A 487 3.31 25.86 20.84
CA PRO A 487 4.25 25.54 21.93
C PRO A 487 3.52 24.96 23.14
N PHE A 488 4.26 24.33 24.05
CA PHE A 488 3.71 24.04 25.36
C PHE A 488 3.38 25.33 26.08
N PRO A 489 2.31 25.38 26.93
CA PRO A 489 2.05 26.51 27.80
C PRO A 489 3.30 26.81 28.65
N LYS A 490 3.71 28.05 28.71
CA LYS A 490 4.79 28.45 29.63
C LYS A 490 4.39 28.03 31.04
N ARG A 491 5.22 27.23 31.70
CA ARG A 491 5.03 26.94 33.15
C ARG A 491 5.08 28.27 33.87
N GLU A 492 3.98 28.69 34.49
CA GLU A 492 4.03 29.76 35.44
C GLU A 492 5.07 29.42 36.51
N PRO A 493 6.02 30.32 36.84
CA PRO A 493 6.94 30.05 37.93
C PRO A 493 6.10 29.81 39.20
N ALA A 494 6.39 28.69 39.88
CA ALA A 494 5.73 28.37 41.13
C ALA A 494 5.77 29.60 42.02
N ARG A 495 4.59 30.12 42.43
CA ARG A 495 4.52 31.18 43.43
C ARG A 495 5.27 30.70 44.64
N VAL A 496 6.43 31.30 44.91
CA VAL A 496 7.13 31.12 46.17
C VAL A 496 6.24 31.77 47.22
N GLU A 497 5.46 30.95 47.96
CA GLU A 497 4.79 31.45 49.16
C GLU A 497 5.85 32.00 50.08
N SER A 498 5.88 33.29 50.21
CA SER A 498 6.71 33.97 51.20
C SER A 498 6.28 33.48 52.60
N ARG A 499 7.13 32.61 53.19
CA ARG A 499 6.96 32.23 54.57
C ARG A 499 6.85 33.49 55.43
N GLY A 500 5.68 33.67 56.06
CA GLY A 500 5.38 34.78 56.93
C GLY A 500 6.49 34.96 57.94
N GLN A 501 6.93 36.21 58.09
CA GLN A 501 7.84 36.67 59.13
C GLN A 501 7.18 36.35 60.48
N VAL A 502 7.80 35.45 61.25
CA VAL A 502 7.51 35.27 62.67
C VAL A 502 7.96 36.52 63.41
N ARG A 503 7.03 37.33 63.90
CA ARG A 503 7.33 38.46 64.78
C ARG A 503 7.89 37.89 66.09
N PRO A 504 9.04 38.46 66.64
CA PRO A 504 9.53 38.09 67.98
C PRO A 504 8.58 38.66 69.02
N GLY A 505 8.06 37.77 69.85
CA GLY A 505 7.28 38.17 71.02
C GLY A 505 8.14 38.95 72.01
N VAL A 506 7.61 40.11 72.46
CA VAL A 506 8.14 40.91 73.57
C VAL A 506 7.72 40.19 74.85
N LEU A 507 8.71 39.76 75.65
CA LEU A 507 8.53 39.41 77.05
C LEU A 507 8.50 40.65 77.90
N SER A 508 7.45 40.82 78.67
CA SER A 508 7.37 41.63 79.88
C SER A 508 6.62 40.87 80.95
#